data_fd5800dd1b30f41f543b9b2aa611668b
#
_entry.id   fd5800dd1b30f41f543b9b2aa611668b
#
_cell.length_a   1.000
_cell.length_b   1.000
_cell.length_c   1.000
_cell.angle_alpha   90.00
_cell.angle_beta   90.00
_cell.angle_gamma   90.00
#
_symmetry.space_group_name_H-M   'P 1'
#
loop_
_entity.id
_entity.type
_entity.pdbx_description
1 polymer ?
#
loop_
_entity_poly.entity_id
_entity_poly.type
_entity_poly.pdbx_seq_one_letter_code
_entity_poly.pdbx_strand_id
1 'polypeptide(L)'
;FQDNNLNKMLTMHFKPDYAPDNLRANNYICHFSVFSRKLLEQEALFRPEFDGAQDHDMILRLTDRAEKIVHIPRLMYYWRSHSGSTAAGIDAKPYAIEAAKGAIAAHLKKHGFQHFQITSTRACATIFRIRYQIIGNPKISILIPNKDHVEDLKRCITSIKNRSTWENYEIIVIENNSTTPEIKDYYSQLLGSSYEEGRKNVTVCGHDG
;
A
#
# COMPACT_ATOMS: atom_id res chain seq x y z
N PHE A 1 -15.07 -12.95 -11.93
CA PHE A 1 -16.51 -12.75 -12.01
C PHE A 1 -17.08 -13.44 -13.23
N GLN A 2 -18.26 -13.98 -13.12
CA GLN A 2 -18.97 -14.67 -14.19
C GLN A 2 -20.40 -14.14 -14.26
N ASP A 3 -21.03 -14.17 -15.44
CA ASP A 3 -22.42 -13.73 -15.60
C ASP A 3 -23.38 -14.65 -14.84
N ASN A 4 -24.65 -14.22 -14.70
CA ASN A 4 -25.64 -14.96 -13.92
C ASN A 4 -25.92 -16.38 -14.48
N ASN A 5 -25.72 -16.58 -15.77
CA ASN A 5 -25.94 -17.86 -16.45
C ASN A 5 -24.66 -18.72 -16.53
N LEU A 6 -23.54 -18.23 -16.00
CA LEU A 6 -22.23 -18.87 -16.02
C LEU A 6 -21.65 -19.09 -17.44
N ASN A 7 -22.17 -18.37 -18.43
CA ASN A 7 -21.77 -18.53 -19.83
C ASN A 7 -20.61 -17.62 -20.24
N LYS A 8 -20.41 -16.50 -19.50
CA LYS A 8 -19.42 -15.50 -19.86
C LYS A 8 -18.60 -15.10 -18.66
N MET A 9 -17.26 -15.14 -18.82
CA MET A 9 -16.35 -14.53 -17.85
C MET A 9 -16.34 -13.01 -18.06
N LEU A 10 -16.63 -12.25 -16.99
CA LEU A 10 -16.70 -10.79 -17.01
C LEU A 10 -15.35 -10.16 -16.75
N THR A 11 -14.77 -10.47 -15.59
CA THR A 11 -13.46 -9.94 -15.17
C THR A 11 -12.68 -10.98 -14.36
N MET A 12 -11.37 -10.90 -14.42
CA MET A 12 -10.48 -11.63 -13.53
C MET A 12 -10.02 -10.72 -12.38
N HIS A 13 -9.90 -11.29 -11.20
CA HIS A 13 -9.34 -10.62 -10.03
C HIS A 13 -8.03 -11.30 -9.65
N PHE A 14 -6.92 -10.63 -9.94
CA PHE A 14 -5.58 -11.09 -9.58
C PHE A 14 -5.25 -10.61 -8.17
N LYS A 15 -4.65 -11.48 -7.38
CA LYS A 15 -4.26 -11.20 -6.00
C LYS A 15 -2.74 -11.27 -5.87
N PRO A 16 -2.11 -10.34 -5.16
CA PRO A 16 -0.69 -10.47 -4.81
C PRO A 16 -0.50 -11.53 -3.73
N ASP A 17 0.75 -11.83 -3.42
CA ASP A 17 1.11 -12.50 -2.18
C ASP A 17 0.69 -11.66 -0.97
N TYR A 18 0.79 -12.23 0.23
CA TYR A 18 0.33 -11.53 1.43
C TYR A 18 1.01 -10.18 1.59
N ALA A 19 0.20 -9.14 1.56
CA ALA A 19 0.62 -7.74 1.66
C ALA A 19 -0.25 -7.03 2.72
N PRO A 20 0.23 -6.91 3.97
CA PRO A 20 -0.57 -6.40 5.09
C PRO A 20 -1.08 -4.98 4.88
N ASP A 21 -0.28 -4.09 4.31
CA ASP A 21 -0.72 -2.71 4.04
C ASP A 21 -1.79 -2.65 2.94
N ASN A 22 -1.69 -3.52 1.92
CA ASN A 22 -2.73 -3.65 0.91
C ASN A 22 -4.02 -4.21 1.53
N LEU A 23 -3.91 -5.19 2.43
CA LEU A 23 -5.08 -5.77 3.12
C LEU A 23 -5.77 -4.74 4.01
N ARG A 24 -5.04 -3.85 4.66
CA ARG A 24 -5.63 -2.72 5.42
C ARG A 24 -6.38 -1.76 4.51
N ALA A 25 -5.87 -1.50 3.32
CA ALA A 25 -6.48 -0.57 2.38
C ALA A 25 -7.64 -1.18 1.57
N ASN A 26 -7.67 -2.48 1.41
CA ASN A 26 -8.62 -3.19 0.55
C ASN A 26 -8.71 -4.66 0.92
N ASN A 27 -9.91 -5.19 1.04
CA ASN A 27 -10.12 -6.64 1.21
C ASN A 27 -9.80 -7.42 -0.08
N TYR A 28 -8.53 -7.41 -0.51
CA TYR A 28 -8.13 -8.09 -1.75
C TYR A 28 -8.13 -9.62 -1.63
N ILE A 29 -8.00 -10.16 -0.42
CA ILE A 29 -8.03 -11.62 -0.17
C ILE A 29 -9.42 -12.18 -0.46
N CYS A 30 -10.47 -11.58 0.11
CA CYS A 30 -11.88 -11.87 -0.18
C CYS A 30 -12.15 -13.39 -0.40
N HIS A 31 -12.72 -13.78 -1.52
CA HIS A 31 -12.98 -15.16 -1.89
C HIS A 31 -11.86 -15.71 -2.81
N PHE A 32 -11.38 -16.87 -2.63
CA PHE A 32 -11.73 -17.93 -1.73
C PHE A 32 -10.65 -18.05 -0.63
N SER A 33 -11.04 -18.06 0.64
CA SER A 33 -10.12 -18.11 1.79
C SER A 33 -10.36 -19.41 2.57
N VAL A 34 -9.29 -20.07 2.98
CA VAL A 34 -9.32 -21.29 3.79
C VAL A 34 -8.48 -21.07 5.04
N PHE A 35 -9.04 -21.38 6.19
CA PHE A 35 -8.38 -21.24 7.48
C PHE A 35 -8.29 -22.58 8.20
N SER A 36 -7.21 -22.82 8.93
CA SER A 36 -7.14 -23.99 9.80
C SER A 36 -8.14 -23.85 10.96
N ARG A 37 -8.73 -24.98 11.39
CA ARG A 37 -9.65 -24.99 12.52
C ARG A 37 -8.99 -24.45 13.79
N LYS A 38 -7.74 -24.84 14.04
CA LYS A 38 -6.95 -24.37 15.19
C LYS A 38 -6.84 -22.85 15.23
N LEU A 39 -6.70 -22.19 14.07
CA LEU A 39 -6.64 -20.73 13.99
C LEU A 39 -8.00 -20.09 14.28
N LEU A 40 -9.09 -20.68 13.75
CA LEU A 40 -10.45 -20.19 13.96
C LEU A 40 -10.89 -20.30 15.42
N GLU A 41 -10.50 -21.37 16.14
CA GLU A 41 -10.82 -21.57 17.54
C GLU A 41 -10.17 -20.54 18.48
N GLN A 42 -9.19 -19.80 18.01
CA GLN A 42 -8.49 -18.76 18.80
C GLN A 42 -9.12 -17.37 18.65
N GLU A 43 -10.10 -17.20 17.79
CA GLU A 43 -10.71 -15.90 17.48
C GLU A 43 -12.24 -16.01 17.43
N ALA A 44 -12.92 -14.89 17.75
CA ALA A 44 -14.33 -14.76 17.45
C ALA A 44 -14.54 -14.85 15.93
N LEU A 45 -15.56 -15.58 15.47
CA LEU A 45 -15.81 -15.76 14.05
C LEU A 45 -16.21 -14.42 13.41
N PHE A 46 -17.49 -14.16 13.27
CA PHE A 46 -17.98 -12.89 12.72
C PHE A 46 -18.42 -11.98 13.86
N ARG A 47 -18.09 -10.70 13.74
CA ARG A 47 -18.47 -9.67 14.68
C ARG A 47 -19.61 -8.84 14.09
N PRO A 48 -20.82 -8.82 14.74
CA PRO A 48 -22.01 -8.16 14.19
C PRO A 48 -21.81 -6.66 13.93
N GLU A 49 -20.95 -5.98 14.69
CA GLU A 49 -20.63 -4.57 14.50
C GLU A 49 -19.97 -4.25 13.14
N PHE A 50 -19.51 -5.28 12.42
CA PHE A 50 -18.91 -5.15 11.08
C PHE A 50 -19.73 -5.84 10.01
N ASP A 51 -21.03 -6.03 10.20
CA ASP A 51 -21.91 -6.58 9.18
C ASP A 51 -21.81 -5.79 7.89
N GLY A 52 -21.60 -6.52 6.78
CA GLY A 52 -21.28 -5.97 5.46
C GLY A 52 -19.79 -5.92 5.12
N ALA A 53 -18.90 -6.06 6.13
CA ALA A 53 -17.46 -6.20 5.99
C ALA A 53 -16.89 -7.25 6.97
N GLN A 54 -17.72 -8.19 7.42
CA GLN A 54 -17.37 -9.21 8.42
C GLN A 54 -16.23 -10.11 7.98
N ASP A 55 -16.11 -10.38 6.70
CA ASP A 55 -15.02 -11.15 6.11
C ASP A 55 -13.70 -10.38 6.15
N HIS A 56 -13.71 -9.08 5.87
CA HIS A 56 -12.52 -8.23 5.98
C HIS A 56 -12.00 -8.17 7.42
N ASP A 57 -12.89 -7.95 8.38
CA ASP A 57 -12.56 -7.99 9.80
C ASP A 57 -11.94 -9.32 10.23
N MET A 58 -12.58 -10.43 9.85
CA MET A 58 -12.10 -11.76 10.18
C MET A 58 -10.73 -12.04 9.55
N ILE A 59 -10.54 -11.70 8.28
CA ILE A 59 -9.26 -11.90 7.58
C ILE A 59 -8.14 -11.09 8.24
N LEU A 60 -8.37 -9.81 8.59
CA LEU A 60 -7.41 -8.98 9.30
C LEU A 60 -6.97 -9.62 10.63
N ARG A 61 -7.92 -10.13 11.42
CA ARG A 61 -7.62 -10.76 12.71
C ARG A 61 -6.89 -12.09 12.57
N LEU A 62 -7.30 -12.93 11.62
CA LEU A 62 -6.70 -14.24 11.41
C LEU A 62 -5.30 -14.16 10.79
N THR A 63 -5.07 -13.22 9.87
CA THR A 63 -3.74 -13.02 9.29
C THR A 63 -2.73 -12.48 10.32
N ASP A 64 -3.17 -11.73 11.32
CA ASP A 64 -2.31 -11.30 12.44
C ASP A 64 -1.77 -12.46 13.28
N ARG A 65 -2.50 -13.57 13.34
CA ARG A 65 -2.16 -14.73 14.17
C ARG A 65 -1.58 -15.89 13.38
N ALA A 66 -1.74 -15.88 12.07
CA ALA A 66 -1.29 -16.98 11.23
C ALA A 66 0.23 -17.08 11.21
N GLU A 67 0.77 -18.23 11.57
CA GLU A 67 2.20 -18.53 11.42
C GLU A 67 2.64 -18.59 9.96
N LYS A 68 1.70 -18.95 9.06
CA LYS A 68 1.96 -19.06 7.63
C LYS A 68 0.72 -18.68 6.83
N ILE A 69 0.92 -17.81 5.84
CA ILE A 69 -0.10 -17.45 4.86
C ILE A 69 0.39 -17.92 3.49
N VAL A 70 -0.44 -18.66 2.78
CA VAL A 70 -0.10 -19.25 1.49
C VAL A 70 -1.02 -18.71 0.42
N HIS A 71 -0.46 -18.11 -0.61
CA HIS A 71 -1.17 -17.74 -1.81
C HIS A 71 -1.11 -18.88 -2.84
N ILE A 72 -2.26 -19.25 -3.40
CA ILE A 72 -2.36 -20.25 -4.47
C ILE A 72 -2.68 -19.49 -5.77
N PRO A 73 -1.70 -19.26 -6.66
CA PRO A 73 -1.87 -18.45 -7.87
C PRO A 73 -2.56 -19.26 -8.99
N ARG A 74 -3.76 -19.73 -8.70
CA ARG A 74 -4.58 -20.51 -9.63
C ARG A 74 -6.02 -20.03 -9.59
N LEU A 75 -6.76 -20.24 -10.68
CA LEU A 75 -8.20 -19.95 -10.73
C LEU A 75 -8.96 -21.01 -9.93
N MET A 76 -9.34 -20.68 -8.69
CA MET A 76 -9.98 -21.61 -7.74
C MET A 76 -11.42 -21.23 -7.43
N TYR A 77 -11.90 -20.05 -7.84
CA TYR A 77 -13.20 -19.55 -7.48
C TYR A 77 -13.83 -18.68 -8.57
N TYR A 78 -15.12 -18.89 -8.82
CA TYR A 78 -15.92 -18.09 -9.73
C TYR A 78 -17.03 -17.38 -8.94
N TRP A 79 -17.02 -16.07 -8.96
CA TRP A 79 -18.06 -15.27 -8.32
C TRP A 79 -19.16 -14.94 -9.33
N ARG A 80 -20.36 -15.46 -9.07
CA ARG A 80 -21.53 -15.16 -9.90
C ARG A 80 -21.99 -13.72 -9.70
N SER A 81 -22.08 -12.96 -10.77
CA SER A 81 -22.61 -11.60 -10.76
C SER A 81 -24.10 -11.63 -11.11
N HIS A 82 -24.92 -11.03 -10.27
CA HIS A 82 -26.35 -10.84 -10.51
C HIS A 82 -26.77 -9.47 -9.96
N SER A 83 -27.96 -8.97 -10.38
CA SER A 83 -28.44 -7.61 -10.06
C SER A 83 -28.58 -7.30 -8.56
N GLY A 84 -28.73 -8.31 -7.72
CA GLY A 84 -28.79 -8.16 -6.25
C GLY A 84 -27.47 -8.40 -5.53
N SER A 85 -26.35 -8.65 -6.27
CA SER A 85 -25.06 -8.92 -5.63
C SER A 85 -24.29 -7.62 -5.38
N THR A 86 -23.46 -7.63 -4.34
CA THR A 86 -22.50 -6.53 -4.06
C THR A 86 -21.52 -6.30 -5.22
N ALA A 87 -21.34 -7.29 -6.09
CA ALA A 87 -20.53 -7.18 -7.30
C ALA A 87 -21.18 -6.33 -8.41
N ALA A 88 -22.50 -6.10 -8.35
CA ALA A 88 -23.25 -5.32 -9.35
C ALA A 88 -23.24 -3.81 -9.08
N GLY A 89 -22.87 -3.36 -7.87
CA GLY A 89 -22.77 -1.94 -7.52
C GLY A 89 -22.59 -1.71 -6.01
N ILE A 90 -21.63 -0.88 -5.68
CA ILE A 90 -21.27 -0.51 -4.28
C ILE A 90 -22.22 0.57 -3.76
N ASP A 91 -22.85 1.35 -4.64
CA ASP A 91 -23.76 2.43 -4.28
C ASP A 91 -25.01 1.95 -3.51
N ALA A 92 -25.30 0.64 -3.59
CA ALA A 92 -26.45 0.03 -2.91
C ALA A 92 -26.22 -0.25 -1.41
N LYS A 93 -24.99 -0.14 -0.87
CA LYS A 93 -24.68 -0.53 0.52
C LYS A 93 -23.68 0.39 1.22
N PRO A 94 -24.04 1.66 1.49
CA PRO A 94 -23.15 2.60 2.20
C PRO A 94 -22.70 2.08 3.57
N TYR A 95 -23.55 1.31 4.26
CA TYR A 95 -23.24 0.73 5.58
C TYR A 95 -22.02 -0.20 5.54
N ALA A 96 -21.82 -0.95 4.43
CA ALA A 96 -20.67 -1.85 4.27
C ALA A 96 -19.34 -1.08 4.19
N ILE A 97 -19.36 0.14 3.65
CA ILE A 97 -18.19 1.02 3.62
C ILE A 97 -17.81 1.44 5.04
N GLU A 98 -18.79 1.86 5.83
CA GLU A 98 -18.55 2.27 7.23
C GLU A 98 -18.15 1.06 8.10
N ALA A 99 -18.76 -0.11 7.90
CA ALA A 99 -18.34 -1.35 8.55
C ALA A 99 -16.88 -1.70 8.23
N ALA A 100 -16.46 -1.58 6.95
CA ALA A 100 -15.08 -1.83 6.56
C ALA A 100 -14.10 -0.83 7.19
N LYS A 101 -14.45 0.47 7.23
CA LYS A 101 -13.65 1.48 7.94
C LYS A 101 -13.55 1.16 9.43
N GLY A 102 -14.65 0.70 10.05
CA GLY A 102 -14.70 0.26 11.43
C GLY A 102 -13.77 -0.92 11.71
N ALA A 103 -13.80 -1.95 10.85
CA ALA A 103 -12.93 -3.12 10.94
C ALA A 103 -11.45 -2.73 10.82
N ILE A 104 -11.11 -1.89 9.85
CA ILE A 104 -9.74 -1.36 9.68
C ILE A 104 -9.33 -0.55 10.91
N ALA A 105 -10.20 0.31 11.43
CA ALA A 105 -9.92 1.12 12.61
C ALA A 105 -9.68 0.26 13.86
N ALA A 106 -10.46 -0.79 14.06
CA ALA A 106 -10.27 -1.75 15.16
C ALA A 106 -8.93 -2.48 15.05
N HIS A 107 -8.58 -2.93 13.83
CA HIS A 107 -7.29 -3.56 13.56
C HIS A 107 -6.11 -2.60 13.82
N LEU A 108 -6.17 -1.36 13.34
CA LEU A 108 -5.12 -0.36 13.56
C LEU A 108 -4.92 -0.04 15.04
N LYS A 109 -6.02 0.13 15.79
CA LYS A 109 -5.96 0.34 17.25
C LYS A 109 -5.30 -0.82 17.99
N LYS A 110 -5.61 -2.06 17.61
CA LYS A 110 -4.97 -3.27 18.14
C LYS A 110 -3.45 -3.26 17.91
N HIS A 111 -2.99 -2.69 16.80
CA HIS A 111 -1.57 -2.53 16.46
C HIS A 111 -0.93 -1.25 17.03
N GLY A 112 -1.60 -0.55 17.96
CA GLY A 112 -1.05 0.61 18.66
C GLY A 112 -1.17 1.94 17.93
N PHE A 113 -1.78 1.98 16.74
CA PHE A 113 -2.04 3.24 16.05
C PHE A 113 -3.20 3.97 16.74
N GLN A 114 -2.93 5.13 17.36
CA GLN A 114 -3.94 5.90 18.08
C GLN A 114 -4.60 6.97 17.20
N HIS A 115 -3.84 7.56 16.29
CA HIS A 115 -4.28 8.68 15.47
C HIS A 115 -4.10 8.38 13.99
N PHE A 116 -5.22 8.23 13.30
CA PHE A 116 -5.26 7.97 11.85
C PHE A 116 -6.58 8.47 11.27
N GLN A 117 -6.60 8.65 9.97
CA GLN A 117 -7.79 8.96 9.19
C GLN A 117 -7.98 7.91 8.09
N ILE A 118 -9.19 7.36 7.97
CA ILE A 118 -9.55 6.41 6.93
C ILE A 118 -10.55 7.07 6.00
N THR A 119 -10.22 7.20 4.73
CA THR A 119 -11.08 7.79 3.69
C THR A 119 -11.19 6.87 2.51
N SER A 120 -12.37 6.80 1.88
CA SER A 120 -12.52 6.13 0.60
C SER A 120 -11.72 6.83 -0.49
N THR A 121 -11.18 6.09 -1.45
CA THR A 121 -10.52 6.69 -2.61
C THR A 121 -11.54 7.21 -3.62
N ARG A 122 -11.13 8.19 -4.42
CA ARG A 122 -11.99 8.74 -5.49
C ARG A 122 -12.30 7.69 -6.57
N ALA A 123 -11.37 6.78 -6.82
CA ALA A 123 -11.51 5.77 -7.87
C ALA A 123 -12.45 4.63 -7.47
N CYS A 124 -12.48 4.28 -6.17
CA CYS A 124 -13.29 3.17 -5.67
C CYS A 124 -13.61 3.38 -4.19
N ALA A 125 -14.89 3.34 -3.84
CA ALA A 125 -15.36 3.62 -2.48
C ALA A 125 -14.94 2.56 -1.44
N THR A 126 -14.64 1.34 -1.88
CA THR A 126 -14.17 0.23 -1.03
C THR A 126 -12.65 0.08 -0.98
N ILE A 127 -11.92 0.96 -1.63
CA ILE A 127 -10.47 1.08 -1.47
C ILE A 127 -10.21 2.31 -0.59
N PHE A 128 -9.49 2.10 0.50
CA PHE A 128 -9.30 3.12 1.53
C PHE A 128 -7.89 3.68 1.50
N ARG A 129 -7.80 4.98 1.72
CA ARG A 129 -6.56 5.68 2.03
C ARG A 129 -6.48 5.86 3.54
N ILE A 130 -5.44 5.30 4.13
CA ILE A 130 -5.14 5.46 5.55
C ILE A 130 -4.04 6.52 5.69
N ARG A 131 -4.32 7.56 6.46
CA ARG A 131 -3.35 8.59 6.83
C ARG A 131 -3.03 8.42 8.30
N TYR A 132 -1.79 8.06 8.59
CA TYR A 132 -1.29 7.97 9.95
C TYR A 132 -0.78 9.33 10.42
N GLN A 133 -0.96 9.63 11.70
CA GLN A 133 -0.28 10.76 12.30
C GLN A 133 1.22 10.45 12.39
N ILE A 134 2.03 11.36 11.89
CA ILE A 134 3.48 11.28 12.03
C ILE A 134 3.82 11.74 13.46
N ILE A 135 4.49 10.89 14.22
CA ILE A 135 4.93 11.17 15.57
C ILE A 135 6.37 11.65 15.55
N GLY A 136 6.62 12.83 16.13
CA GLY A 136 7.94 13.45 16.15
C GLY A 136 8.35 14.03 14.79
N ASN A 137 9.65 14.05 14.55
CA ASN A 137 10.25 14.55 13.31
C ASN A 137 11.20 13.51 12.70
N PRO A 138 10.70 12.35 12.24
CA PRO A 138 11.55 11.30 11.68
C PRO A 138 12.27 11.78 10.42
N LYS A 139 13.53 11.38 10.28
CA LYS A 139 14.31 11.63 9.06
C LYS A 139 13.85 10.68 7.95
N ILE A 140 13.62 11.22 6.78
CA ILE A 140 13.24 10.46 5.58
C ILE A 140 14.43 10.40 4.62
N SER A 141 14.90 9.20 4.30
CA SER A 141 15.92 9.00 3.27
C SER A 141 15.24 8.69 1.94
N ILE A 142 15.43 9.57 0.96
CA ILE A 142 14.86 9.43 -0.39
C ILE A 142 15.95 8.82 -1.28
N LEU A 143 15.78 7.55 -1.66
CA LEU A 143 16.72 6.82 -2.50
C LEU A 143 16.36 7.01 -3.97
N ILE A 144 17.29 7.53 -4.78
CA ILE A 144 17.08 7.77 -6.21
C ILE A 144 18.14 6.98 -7.00
N PRO A 145 17.79 5.82 -7.58
CA PRO A 145 18.68 5.14 -8.51
C PRO A 145 18.80 5.97 -9.79
N ASN A 146 20.03 6.18 -10.26
CA ASN A 146 20.28 6.93 -11.48
C ASN A 146 21.40 6.30 -12.31
N LYS A 147 21.24 6.38 -13.64
CA LYS A 147 22.27 6.06 -14.62
C LYS A 147 22.14 7.00 -15.80
N ASP A 148 23.15 7.87 -16.00
CA ASP A 148 23.30 8.79 -17.15
C ASP A 148 22.16 9.80 -17.42
N HIS A 149 21.05 9.78 -16.67
CA HIS A 149 19.88 10.63 -16.86
C HIS A 149 19.97 11.93 -16.06
N VAL A 150 20.87 12.84 -16.44
CA VAL A 150 21.15 14.08 -15.70
C VAL A 150 19.93 15.00 -15.61
N GLU A 151 19.21 15.21 -16.70
CA GLU A 151 18.06 16.13 -16.73
C GLU A 151 16.87 15.61 -15.93
N ASP A 152 16.64 14.30 -15.95
CA ASP A 152 15.59 13.69 -15.14
C ASP A 152 15.95 13.76 -13.66
N LEU A 153 17.22 13.53 -13.30
CA LEU A 153 17.70 13.64 -11.93
C LEU A 153 17.58 15.09 -11.40
N LYS A 154 18.01 16.07 -12.19
CA LYS A 154 17.84 17.50 -11.85
C LYS A 154 16.39 17.86 -11.57
N ARG A 155 15.50 17.46 -12.47
CA ARG A 155 14.07 17.70 -12.36
C ARG A 155 13.47 17.03 -11.14
N CYS A 156 13.87 15.78 -10.85
CA CYS A 156 13.45 15.03 -9.67
C CYS A 156 13.88 15.74 -8.38
N ILE A 157 15.17 16.04 -8.21
CA ILE A 157 15.70 16.71 -7.02
C ILE A 157 15.06 18.08 -6.82
N THR A 158 14.95 18.88 -7.88
CA THR A 158 14.31 20.19 -7.84
C THR A 158 12.85 20.08 -7.41
N SER A 159 12.12 19.09 -7.93
CA SER A 159 10.73 18.85 -7.55
C SER A 159 10.59 18.48 -6.09
N ILE A 160 11.47 17.62 -5.57
CA ILE A 160 11.48 17.25 -4.14
C ILE A 160 11.71 18.49 -3.29
N LYS A 161 12.77 19.27 -3.58
CA LYS A 161 13.10 20.49 -2.81
C LYS A 161 11.97 21.52 -2.80
N ASN A 162 11.31 21.73 -3.96
CA ASN A 162 10.32 22.79 -4.10
C ASN A 162 8.89 22.40 -3.68
N ARG A 163 8.57 21.10 -3.61
CA ARG A 163 7.21 20.63 -3.35
C ARG A 163 7.04 19.89 -2.04
N SER A 164 8.12 19.47 -1.39
CA SER A 164 8.03 18.80 -0.10
C SER A 164 7.79 19.80 1.01
N THR A 165 6.79 19.52 1.83
CA THR A 165 6.50 20.29 3.04
C THR A 165 7.19 19.71 4.28
N TRP A 166 7.76 18.50 4.16
CA TRP A 166 8.55 17.88 5.21
C TRP A 166 10.02 18.27 5.04
N GLU A 167 10.62 18.84 6.09
CA GLU A 167 11.99 19.39 6.01
C GLU A 167 13.07 18.40 6.46
N ASN A 168 12.74 17.45 7.33
CA ASN A 168 13.72 16.49 7.84
C ASN A 168 13.87 15.30 6.88
N TYR A 169 14.52 15.53 5.74
CA TYR A 169 14.85 14.48 4.79
C TYR A 169 16.27 14.62 4.26
N GLU A 170 16.76 13.55 3.67
CA GLU A 170 17.95 13.52 2.85
C GLU A 170 17.67 12.84 1.51
N ILE A 171 18.44 13.19 0.50
CA ILE A 171 18.39 12.56 -0.82
C ILE A 171 19.67 11.76 -1.00
N ILE A 172 19.55 10.47 -1.31
CA ILE A 172 20.67 9.58 -1.58
C ILE A 172 20.54 9.12 -3.04
N VAL A 173 21.42 9.63 -3.90
CA VAL A 173 21.49 9.19 -5.30
C VAL A 173 22.36 7.94 -5.35
N ILE A 174 21.78 6.86 -5.85
CA ILE A 174 22.49 5.58 -6.04
C ILE A 174 22.98 5.56 -7.48
N GLU A 175 24.28 5.79 -7.63
CA GLU A 175 24.96 5.75 -8.92
C GLU A 175 25.03 4.31 -9.43
N ASN A 176 24.60 4.08 -10.66
CA ASN A 176 24.53 2.75 -11.28
C ASN A 176 25.34 2.68 -12.58
N ASN A 177 26.68 2.78 -12.46
CA ASN A 177 27.62 2.68 -13.56
C ASN A 177 27.35 3.68 -14.70
N SER A 178 27.20 4.96 -14.38
CA SER A 178 27.08 6.05 -15.34
C SER A 178 28.37 6.26 -16.11
N THR A 179 28.24 6.54 -17.40
CA THR A 179 29.37 6.65 -18.32
C THR A 179 29.54 8.06 -18.88
N THR A 180 28.50 8.91 -18.85
CA THR A 180 28.54 10.23 -19.44
C THR A 180 29.29 11.24 -18.56
N PRO A 181 30.08 12.15 -19.14
CA PRO A 181 30.77 13.21 -18.37
C PRO A 181 29.77 14.14 -17.67
N GLU A 182 28.67 14.48 -18.32
CA GLU A 182 27.67 15.42 -17.82
C GLU A 182 27.07 15.00 -16.48
N ILE A 183 26.85 13.69 -16.26
CA ILE A 183 26.33 13.21 -15.01
C ILE A 183 27.39 13.29 -13.89
N LYS A 184 28.67 13.01 -14.22
CA LYS A 184 29.78 13.11 -13.27
C LYS A 184 30.01 14.54 -12.81
N ASP A 185 29.92 15.48 -13.73
CA ASP A 185 30.00 16.91 -13.42
C ASP A 185 28.83 17.34 -12.52
N TYR A 186 27.64 16.85 -12.80
CA TYR A 186 26.48 17.14 -11.97
C TYR A 186 26.58 16.55 -10.56
N TYR A 187 27.10 15.33 -10.42
CA TYR A 187 27.36 14.76 -9.09
C TYR A 187 28.36 15.60 -8.31
N SER A 188 29.42 16.08 -8.95
CA SER A 188 30.40 16.98 -8.32
C SER A 188 29.76 18.28 -7.85
N GLN A 189 28.86 18.86 -8.65
CA GLN A 189 28.09 20.06 -8.27
C GLN A 189 27.15 19.79 -7.08
N LEU A 190 26.45 18.65 -7.07
CA LEU A 190 25.56 18.25 -5.96
C LEU A 190 26.35 18.11 -4.65
N LEU A 191 27.52 17.52 -4.68
CA LEU A 191 28.37 17.35 -3.52
C LEU A 191 29.00 18.66 -3.04
N GLY A 192 29.40 19.57 -3.98
CA GLY A 192 29.94 20.89 -3.69
C GLY A 192 28.90 21.81 -3.05
N SER A 193 27.71 21.94 -3.65
CA SER A 193 26.63 22.77 -3.12
C SER A 193 26.13 22.30 -1.73
N SER A 194 26.16 21.01 -1.47
CA SER A 194 25.78 20.45 -0.15
C SER A 194 26.76 20.84 0.97
N TYR A 195 28.00 21.22 0.61
CA TYR A 195 29.04 21.64 1.56
C TYR A 195 28.90 23.12 1.95
N GLU A 196 28.47 23.97 1.01
CA GLU A 196 28.34 25.43 1.22
C GLU A 196 27.08 25.79 2.04
N GLU A 197 25.99 25.04 1.90
CA GLU A 197 24.74 25.30 2.62
C GLU A 197 24.70 24.74 4.07
N GLY A 198 25.73 24.04 4.53
CA GLY A 198 25.78 23.44 5.87
C GLY A 198 24.73 22.35 6.13
N ARG A 199 23.92 22.01 5.15
CA ARG A 199 22.91 20.94 5.18
C ARG A 199 23.28 19.87 4.15
N LYS A 200 23.83 18.75 4.62
CA LYS A 200 24.08 17.57 3.77
C LYS A 200 22.75 16.89 3.42
N ASN A 201 21.98 17.50 2.50
CA ASN A 201 20.71 16.91 2.09
C ASN A 201 20.83 16.03 0.84
N VAL A 202 21.98 15.97 0.18
CA VAL A 202 22.20 15.12 -1.00
C VAL A 202 23.53 14.37 -0.84
N THR A 203 23.48 13.06 -1.02
CA THR A 203 24.65 12.16 -1.03
C THR A 203 24.63 11.34 -2.32
N VAL A 204 25.79 11.13 -2.94
CA VAL A 204 25.93 10.21 -4.07
C VAL A 204 26.72 9.01 -3.60
N CYS A 205 26.12 7.81 -3.71
CA CYS A 205 26.77 6.54 -3.38
C CYS A 205 27.03 5.77 -4.66
N GLY A 206 28.30 5.49 -4.96
CA GLY A 206 28.70 4.57 -6.04
C GLY A 206 28.60 3.12 -5.57
N HIS A 207 28.29 2.23 -6.47
CA HIS A 207 28.47 0.80 -6.29
C HIS A 207 29.88 0.51 -6.83
N ASP A 208 30.84 0.36 -5.96
CA ASP A 208 32.13 -0.22 -6.31
C ASP A 208 31.85 -1.70 -6.61
N GLY A 209 31.87 -2.05 -7.91
CA GLY A 209 31.64 -3.39 -8.45
C GLY A 209 32.76 -4.37 -8.13
#